data_bc7a5a0c0662aaa93ef90c976526d200
#
_entry.id   bc7a5a0c0662aaa93ef90c976526d200
#
_cell.length_a   1.000
_cell.length_b   1.000
_cell.length_c   1.000
_cell.angle_alpha   90.00
_cell.angle_beta   90.00
_cell.angle_gamma   90.00
#
_symmetry.space_group_name_H-M   'P 1'
#
loop_
_entity.id
_entity.type
_entity.pdbx_description
1 polymer ?
#
loop_
_entity_poly.entity_id
_entity_poly.type
_entity_poly.pdbx_seq_one_letter_code
_entity_poly.pdbx_strand_id
1 'polypeptide(L)'
;TAVIEPSALLGKDVYIGAHAYIGENCRIGDNCSVYPNVYIGDTTVVGDNCILYPGVAVYHDCVIGSSCIIHAGSVIGSDGFGFAPQTENSYMKIPQLGNVILEDNVEIGANVAIDRATMGSTVIRRGVKLDNLIQIGHNVEVGENTVMAGQCGVAGSSKIGRNCMFGGQVGIAGHIKIADGTKIGAQAGIPSDVKTGNSVLLGTPGIDHRDFLRSSILFKRLPEMNTRLNQIEKKLEKPGNTE
;
A
#
# COMPACT_ATOMS: atom_id res chain seq x y z
N THR A 1 -21.95 26.50 -3.87
CA THR A 1 -22.35 25.20 -3.23
C THR A 1 -21.17 24.48 -2.55
N ALA A 2 -19.92 24.86 -2.82
CA ALA A 2 -18.78 24.44 -2.01
C ALA A 2 -18.78 25.15 -0.65
N VAL A 3 -18.26 24.48 0.39
CA VAL A 3 -18.00 25.05 1.71
C VAL A 3 -16.50 25.20 1.88
N ILE A 4 -16.04 26.42 2.16
CA ILE A 4 -14.64 26.73 2.40
C ILE A 4 -14.59 27.46 3.73
N GLU A 5 -13.90 26.89 4.72
CA GLU A 5 -13.77 27.49 6.03
C GLU A 5 -12.99 28.82 5.94
N PRO A 6 -13.40 29.86 6.72
CA PRO A 6 -12.80 31.20 6.59
C PRO A 6 -11.29 31.26 6.84
N SER A 7 -10.74 30.30 7.57
CA SER A 7 -9.31 30.18 7.88
C SER A 7 -8.51 29.47 6.80
N ALA A 8 -9.16 28.88 5.80
CA ALA A 8 -8.48 28.18 4.69
C ALA A 8 -7.81 29.20 3.76
N LEU A 9 -6.60 28.87 3.31
CA LEU A 9 -5.81 29.68 2.38
C LEU A 9 -5.77 29.00 1.02
N LEU A 10 -6.26 29.69 0.00
CA LEU A 10 -6.23 29.23 -1.38
C LEU A 10 -5.19 30.01 -2.18
N GLY A 11 -4.42 29.32 -2.98
CA GLY A 11 -3.51 29.87 -3.97
C GLY A 11 -4.23 30.52 -5.15
N LYS A 12 -3.47 30.82 -6.20
CA LYS A 12 -3.99 31.41 -7.45
C LYS A 12 -4.55 30.32 -8.36
N ASP A 13 -5.55 30.67 -9.16
CA ASP A 13 -6.12 29.82 -10.20
C ASP A 13 -6.60 28.44 -9.70
N VAL A 14 -7.17 28.41 -8.48
CA VAL A 14 -7.71 27.20 -7.86
C VAL A 14 -9.16 27.01 -8.30
N TYR A 15 -9.47 25.83 -8.85
CA TYR A 15 -10.85 25.41 -9.15
C TYR A 15 -11.41 24.60 -7.97
N ILE A 16 -12.56 25.02 -7.45
CA ILE A 16 -13.30 24.29 -6.39
C ILE A 16 -14.69 23.91 -6.92
N GLY A 17 -14.90 22.61 -7.06
CA GLY A 17 -16.16 22.02 -7.55
C GLY A 17 -17.32 22.10 -6.55
N ALA A 18 -18.52 21.85 -7.07
CA ALA A 18 -19.73 21.87 -6.25
C ALA A 18 -19.66 20.82 -5.11
N HIS A 19 -20.17 21.20 -3.93
CA HIS A 19 -20.21 20.36 -2.73
C HIS A 19 -18.83 19.90 -2.22
N ALA A 20 -17.75 20.51 -2.67
CA ALA A 20 -16.44 20.32 -2.04
C ALA A 20 -16.45 20.98 -0.67
N TYR A 21 -15.76 20.37 0.29
CA TYR A 21 -15.51 20.91 1.63
C TYR A 21 -14.01 21.11 1.85
N ILE A 22 -13.61 22.31 2.23
CA ILE A 22 -12.24 22.68 2.61
C ILE A 22 -12.27 23.11 4.08
N GLY A 23 -11.62 22.31 4.94
CA GLY A 23 -11.62 22.48 6.39
C GLY A 23 -10.80 23.65 6.90
N GLU A 24 -10.82 23.83 8.23
CA GLU A 24 -10.12 24.93 8.90
C GLU A 24 -8.60 24.84 8.72
N ASN A 25 -7.98 26.00 8.56
CA ASN A 25 -6.52 26.16 8.42
C ASN A 25 -5.88 25.34 7.29
N CYS A 26 -6.65 24.84 6.34
CA CYS A 26 -6.14 24.20 5.13
C CYS A 26 -5.34 25.17 4.29
N ARG A 27 -4.37 24.64 3.54
CA ARG A 27 -3.61 25.39 2.53
C ARG A 27 -3.67 24.64 1.23
N ILE A 28 -4.18 25.29 0.18
CA ILE A 28 -4.23 24.76 -1.18
C ILE A 28 -3.34 25.63 -2.05
N GLY A 29 -2.36 25.02 -2.70
CA GLY A 29 -1.40 25.70 -3.58
C GLY A 29 -2.02 26.22 -4.88
N ASP A 30 -1.18 26.81 -5.72
CA ASP A 30 -1.57 27.41 -7.00
C ASP A 30 -2.00 26.35 -8.03
N ASN A 31 -2.88 26.71 -8.95
CA ASN A 31 -3.33 25.90 -10.10
C ASN A 31 -3.94 24.53 -9.72
N CYS A 32 -4.50 24.39 -8.53
CA CYS A 32 -5.13 23.14 -8.10
C CYS A 32 -6.55 23.00 -8.61
N SER A 33 -6.93 21.75 -8.92
CA SER A 33 -8.30 21.38 -9.29
C SER A 33 -8.89 20.46 -8.25
N VAL A 34 -9.81 20.99 -7.44
CA VAL A 34 -10.59 20.23 -6.44
C VAL A 34 -11.97 19.99 -7.01
N TYR A 35 -12.25 18.77 -7.43
CA TYR A 35 -13.49 18.41 -8.13
C TYR A 35 -14.69 18.31 -7.16
N PRO A 36 -15.93 18.12 -7.68
CA PRO A 36 -17.12 18.02 -6.85
C PRO A 36 -17.06 16.92 -5.80
N ASN A 37 -17.66 17.17 -4.62
CA ASN A 37 -17.74 16.24 -3.48
C ASN A 37 -16.37 15.83 -2.90
N VAL A 38 -15.30 16.55 -3.15
CA VAL A 38 -14.01 16.34 -2.47
C VAL A 38 -14.11 16.85 -1.05
N TYR A 39 -13.60 16.09 -0.10
CA TYR A 39 -13.46 16.50 1.31
C TYR A 39 -11.98 16.69 1.64
N ILE A 40 -11.61 17.84 2.15
CA ILE A 40 -10.27 18.14 2.67
C ILE A 40 -10.43 18.55 4.13
N GLY A 41 -10.00 17.69 5.04
CA GLY A 41 -10.09 17.90 6.49
C GLY A 41 -9.10 18.94 7.00
N ASP A 42 -9.34 19.41 8.20
CA ASP A 42 -8.64 20.54 8.82
C ASP A 42 -7.11 20.39 8.80
N THR A 43 -6.42 21.52 8.72
CA THR A 43 -4.94 21.62 8.77
C THR A 43 -4.20 20.86 7.66
N THR A 44 -4.93 20.36 6.67
CA THR A 44 -4.34 19.67 5.50
C THR A 44 -3.65 20.66 4.59
N VAL A 45 -2.50 20.24 4.06
CA VAL A 45 -1.73 21.02 3.08
C VAL A 45 -1.72 20.30 1.73
N VAL A 46 -2.06 21.01 0.67
CA VAL A 46 -1.98 20.55 -0.73
C VAL A 46 -1.06 21.50 -1.49
N GLY A 47 -0.01 20.96 -2.10
CA GLY A 47 0.94 21.72 -2.92
C GLY A 47 0.33 22.16 -4.25
N ASP A 48 1.16 22.73 -5.11
CA ASP A 48 0.74 23.33 -6.38
C ASP A 48 0.42 22.28 -7.45
N ASN A 49 -0.42 22.65 -8.43
CA ASN A 49 -0.72 21.87 -9.63
C ASN A 49 -1.34 20.48 -9.33
N CYS A 50 -2.06 20.34 -8.24
CA CYS A 50 -2.71 19.09 -7.84
C CYS A 50 -4.11 18.93 -8.43
N ILE A 51 -4.48 17.69 -8.71
CA ILE A 51 -5.82 17.32 -9.19
C ILE A 51 -6.43 16.31 -8.21
N LEU A 52 -7.51 16.68 -7.55
CA LEU A 52 -8.30 15.80 -6.68
C LEU A 52 -9.65 15.54 -7.37
N TYR A 53 -9.83 14.32 -7.87
CA TYR A 53 -11.03 13.91 -8.60
C TYR A 53 -12.27 13.73 -7.68
N PRO A 54 -13.49 13.63 -8.25
CA PRO A 54 -14.70 13.63 -7.45
C PRO A 54 -14.74 12.57 -6.35
N GLY A 55 -15.20 12.97 -5.16
CA GLY A 55 -15.36 12.06 -4.02
C GLY A 55 -14.05 11.63 -3.34
N VAL A 56 -12.93 12.26 -3.65
CA VAL A 56 -11.68 12.07 -2.87
C VAL A 56 -11.88 12.63 -1.47
N ALA A 57 -11.46 11.86 -0.45
CA ALA A 57 -11.47 12.30 0.94
C ALA A 57 -10.02 12.33 1.48
N VAL A 58 -9.59 13.51 1.90
CA VAL A 58 -8.32 13.72 2.60
C VAL A 58 -8.63 14.11 4.03
N TYR A 59 -8.21 13.28 4.99
CA TYR A 59 -8.45 13.52 6.41
C TYR A 59 -7.49 14.59 6.94
N HIS A 60 -7.79 15.07 8.16
CA HIS A 60 -7.04 16.16 8.80
C HIS A 60 -5.53 15.87 8.95
N ASP A 61 -4.74 16.94 9.00
CA ASP A 61 -3.27 16.94 9.18
C ASP A 61 -2.46 16.25 8.07
N CYS A 62 -3.08 15.85 6.96
CA CYS A 62 -2.37 15.22 5.86
C CYS A 62 -1.60 16.26 5.01
N VAL A 63 -0.53 15.81 4.38
CA VAL A 63 0.27 16.64 3.48
C VAL A 63 0.32 16.00 2.10
N ILE A 64 -0.07 16.74 1.08
CA ILE A 64 0.01 16.37 -0.33
C ILE A 64 1.00 17.33 -0.99
N GLY A 65 2.07 16.78 -1.58
CA GLY A 65 3.07 17.52 -2.34
C GLY A 65 2.51 18.10 -3.62
N SER A 66 3.37 18.68 -4.44
CA SER A 66 2.98 19.33 -5.69
C SER A 66 2.83 18.32 -6.84
N SER A 67 2.02 18.66 -7.84
CA SER A 67 1.80 17.87 -9.05
C SER A 67 1.28 16.46 -8.78
N CYS A 68 0.49 16.30 -7.73
CA CYS A 68 -0.17 15.04 -7.39
C CYS A 68 -1.52 14.90 -8.08
N ILE A 69 -1.86 13.67 -8.47
CA ILE A 69 -3.16 13.32 -9.04
C ILE A 69 -3.80 12.26 -8.15
N ILE A 70 -5.00 12.51 -7.65
CA ILE A 70 -5.74 11.57 -6.80
C ILE A 70 -7.08 11.29 -7.45
N HIS A 71 -7.28 10.04 -7.87
CA HIS A 71 -8.49 9.62 -8.58
C HIS A 71 -9.67 9.36 -7.64
N ALA A 72 -10.85 9.32 -8.25
CA ALA A 72 -12.14 9.32 -7.58
C ALA A 72 -12.29 8.23 -6.49
N GLY A 73 -12.93 8.60 -5.40
CA GLY A 73 -13.27 7.70 -4.29
C GLY A 73 -12.09 7.29 -3.41
N SER A 74 -10.88 7.81 -3.66
CA SER A 74 -9.72 7.48 -2.83
C SER A 74 -9.74 8.21 -1.49
N VAL A 75 -9.29 7.54 -0.43
CA VAL A 75 -9.28 8.01 0.94
C VAL A 75 -7.85 8.09 1.45
N ILE A 76 -7.43 9.29 1.85
CA ILE A 76 -6.11 9.57 2.36
C ILE A 76 -6.19 9.93 3.84
N GLY A 77 -5.58 9.12 4.71
CA GLY A 77 -5.51 9.41 6.14
C GLY A 77 -6.64 8.84 6.98
N SER A 78 -7.38 7.82 6.50
CA SER A 78 -8.27 7.03 7.36
C SER A 78 -7.50 6.32 8.46
N ASP A 79 -8.19 5.95 9.55
CA ASP A 79 -7.57 5.22 10.64
C ASP A 79 -7.03 3.86 10.18
N GLY A 80 -5.81 3.54 10.57
CA GLY A 80 -5.22 2.23 10.39
C GLY A 80 -5.91 1.14 11.20
N PHE A 81 -5.70 -0.11 10.82
CA PHE A 81 -6.21 -1.29 11.52
C PHE A 81 -5.39 -1.54 12.80
N GLY A 82 -5.70 -0.78 13.86
CA GLY A 82 -5.05 -0.85 15.16
C GLY A 82 -6.03 -1.26 16.26
N PHE A 83 -5.92 -2.48 16.77
CA PHE A 83 -6.77 -3.01 17.83
C PHE A 83 -5.94 -3.81 18.85
N ALA A 84 -6.21 -3.61 20.13
CA ALA A 84 -5.65 -4.38 21.21
C ALA A 84 -6.63 -5.48 21.65
N PRO A 85 -6.22 -6.77 21.68
CA PRO A 85 -7.07 -7.82 22.20
C PRO A 85 -7.36 -7.61 23.68
N GLN A 86 -8.58 -7.88 24.10
CA GLN A 86 -9.05 -7.88 25.48
C GLN A 86 -9.31 -9.32 25.96
N THR A 87 -9.56 -9.48 27.26
CA THR A 87 -9.70 -10.81 27.91
C THR A 87 -10.89 -11.65 27.46
N GLU A 88 -11.86 -11.11 26.73
CA GLU A 88 -13.11 -11.79 26.35
C GLU A 88 -13.33 -11.84 24.82
N ASN A 89 -12.29 -12.15 24.04
CA ASN A 89 -12.34 -12.17 22.55
C ASN A 89 -12.91 -10.87 21.95
N SER A 90 -12.81 -9.77 22.67
CA SER A 90 -13.15 -8.42 22.20
C SER A 90 -11.90 -7.64 21.84
N TYR A 91 -12.07 -6.56 21.08
CA TYR A 91 -10.98 -5.71 20.63
C TYR A 91 -11.23 -4.27 21.02
N MET A 92 -10.25 -3.61 21.60
CA MET A 92 -10.27 -2.18 21.85
C MET A 92 -9.52 -1.44 20.74
N LYS A 93 -10.16 -0.42 20.16
CA LYS A 93 -9.51 0.40 19.13
C LYS A 93 -8.33 1.19 19.72
N ILE A 94 -7.21 1.18 19.01
CA ILE A 94 -6.06 2.03 19.30
C ILE A 94 -6.19 3.29 18.47
N PRO A 95 -6.22 4.50 19.07
CA PRO A 95 -6.26 5.76 18.34
C PRO A 95 -5.10 5.89 17.36
N GLN A 96 -5.37 6.42 16.18
CA GLN A 96 -4.38 6.69 15.15
C GLN A 96 -4.14 8.20 15.10
N LEU A 97 -3.00 8.65 15.65
CA LEU A 97 -2.71 10.07 15.89
C LEU A 97 -1.77 10.69 14.84
N GLY A 98 -1.22 9.85 13.97
CA GLY A 98 -0.33 10.32 12.91
C GLY A 98 -1.10 10.81 11.68
N ASN A 99 -0.38 10.98 10.59
CA ASN A 99 -0.94 11.48 9.33
C ASN A 99 -0.43 10.68 8.11
N VAL A 100 -0.77 11.18 6.91
CA VAL A 100 -0.22 10.71 5.63
C VAL A 100 0.54 11.86 4.97
N ILE A 101 1.68 11.54 4.38
CA ILE A 101 2.46 12.44 3.53
C ILE A 101 2.58 11.81 2.15
N LEU A 102 2.03 12.47 1.14
CA LEU A 102 2.32 12.22 -0.26
C LEU A 102 3.36 13.25 -0.71
N GLU A 103 4.50 12.81 -1.20
CA GLU A 103 5.49 13.71 -1.80
C GLU A 103 5.08 14.10 -3.23
N ASP A 104 5.93 14.88 -3.94
CA ASP A 104 5.61 15.43 -5.25
C ASP A 104 5.43 14.35 -6.33
N ASN A 105 4.65 14.65 -7.36
CA ASN A 105 4.45 13.82 -8.55
C ASN A 105 3.88 12.42 -8.24
N VAL A 106 3.17 12.25 -7.13
CA VAL A 106 2.48 11.00 -6.79
C VAL A 106 1.17 10.91 -7.55
N GLU A 107 0.84 9.71 -8.04
CA GLU A 107 -0.46 9.44 -8.64
C GLU A 107 -1.14 8.28 -7.90
N ILE A 108 -2.37 8.52 -7.48
CA ILE A 108 -3.20 7.58 -6.71
C ILE A 108 -4.42 7.22 -7.55
N GLY A 109 -4.57 5.95 -7.87
CA GLY A 109 -5.70 5.40 -8.62
C GLY A 109 -7.03 5.51 -7.88
N ALA A 110 -8.10 5.06 -8.50
CA ALA A 110 -9.44 5.14 -7.92
C ALA A 110 -9.65 4.14 -6.77
N ASN A 111 -10.41 4.57 -5.75
CA ASN A 111 -10.75 3.75 -4.58
C ASN A 111 -9.51 3.16 -3.86
N VAL A 112 -8.44 3.90 -3.79
CA VAL A 112 -7.26 3.57 -2.99
C VAL A 112 -7.49 4.06 -1.56
N ALA A 113 -7.08 3.24 -0.58
CA ALA A 113 -7.07 3.65 0.82
C ALA A 113 -5.63 3.70 1.35
N ILE A 114 -5.24 4.85 1.92
CA ILE A 114 -3.95 5.05 2.56
C ILE A 114 -4.19 5.44 4.01
N ASP A 115 -3.88 4.50 4.92
CA ASP A 115 -4.12 4.69 6.35
C ASP A 115 -3.11 5.66 6.96
N ARG A 116 -3.56 6.48 7.90
CA ARG A 116 -2.67 7.30 8.71
C ARG A 116 -1.79 6.46 9.62
N ALA A 117 -0.66 6.95 9.98
CA ALA A 117 0.19 6.31 10.98
C ALA A 117 -0.46 6.31 12.37
N THR A 118 -0.13 5.33 13.19
CA THR A 118 -0.46 5.35 14.62
C THR A 118 0.20 6.54 15.30
N MET A 119 1.50 6.76 15.02
CA MET A 119 2.27 7.95 15.36
C MET A 119 3.27 8.21 14.24
N GLY A 120 3.59 9.49 13.98
CA GLY A 120 4.40 9.91 12.85
C GLY A 120 3.60 9.90 11.54
N SER A 121 4.16 9.37 10.45
CA SER A 121 3.54 9.46 9.15
C SER A 121 3.60 8.15 8.36
N THR A 122 2.55 7.86 7.62
CA THR A 122 2.58 6.96 6.46
C THR A 122 3.08 7.79 5.28
N VAL A 123 4.11 7.33 4.57
CA VAL A 123 4.82 8.16 3.58
C VAL A 123 4.82 7.51 2.20
N ILE A 124 4.31 8.24 1.23
CA ILE A 124 4.40 7.88 -0.19
C ILE A 124 5.39 8.84 -0.84
N ARG A 125 6.56 8.32 -1.22
CA ARG A 125 7.66 9.12 -1.74
C ARG A 125 7.40 9.59 -3.17
N ARG A 126 8.22 10.56 -3.59
CA ARG A 126 8.11 11.22 -4.89
C ARG A 126 8.02 10.23 -6.06
N GLY A 127 7.12 10.52 -7.00
CA GLY A 127 6.98 9.80 -8.26
C GLY A 127 6.31 8.44 -8.16
N VAL A 128 5.85 8.01 -6.99
CA VAL A 128 5.12 6.75 -6.80
C VAL A 128 3.81 6.76 -7.59
N LYS A 129 3.47 5.62 -8.20
CA LYS A 129 2.21 5.39 -8.90
C LYS A 129 1.50 4.19 -8.30
N LEU A 130 0.34 4.43 -7.73
CA LEU A 130 -0.56 3.39 -7.20
C LEU A 130 -1.78 3.29 -8.11
N ASP A 131 -2.01 2.12 -8.68
CA ASP A 131 -3.19 1.84 -9.47
C ASP A 131 -4.44 1.66 -8.58
N ASN A 132 -5.57 1.30 -9.14
CA ASN A 132 -6.86 1.26 -8.47
C ASN A 132 -6.95 0.19 -7.37
N LEU A 133 -7.80 0.44 -6.34
CA LEU A 133 -8.15 -0.52 -5.30
C LEU A 133 -6.95 -1.01 -4.46
N ILE A 134 -5.95 -0.18 -4.27
CA ILE A 134 -4.77 -0.50 -3.44
C ILE A 134 -5.05 -0.12 -1.99
N GLN A 135 -4.57 -0.96 -1.04
CA GLN A 135 -4.55 -0.67 0.38
C GLN A 135 -3.11 -0.44 0.86
N ILE A 136 -2.84 0.71 1.43
CA ILE A 136 -1.60 1.02 2.14
C ILE A 136 -1.89 1.16 3.63
N GLY A 137 -1.35 0.25 4.43
CA GLY A 137 -1.54 0.23 5.89
C GLY A 137 -0.78 1.34 6.62
N HIS A 138 -1.09 1.50 7.90
CA HIS A 138 -0.48 2.53 8.76
C HIS A 138 1.05 2.41 8.86
N ASN A 139 1.75 3.53 8.95
CA ASN A 139 3.22 3.57 9.09
C ASN A 139 4.02 2.92 7.93
N VAL A 140 3.38 2.64 6.81
CA VAL A 140 4.07 2.18 5.59
C VAL A 140 4.88 3.32 5.00
N GLU A 141 6.03 2.98 4.44
CA GLU A 141 6.80 3.89 3.59
C GLU A 141 6.98 3.24 2.22
N VAL A 142 6.57 3.94 1.14
CA VAL A 142 6.77 3.51 -0.24
C VAL A 142 7.84 4.39 -0.87
N GLY A 143 8.95 3.79 -1.28
CA GLY A 143 10.11 4.45 -1.85
C GLY A 143 9.85 5.06 -3.22
N GLU A 144 10.70 6.03 -3.58
CA GLU A 144 10.58 6.84 -4.79
C GLU A 144 10.40 5.99 -6.07
N ASN A 145 9.55 6.49 -6.98
CA ASN A 145 9.31 5.91 -8.31
C ASN A 145 8.86 4.43 -8.29
N THR A 146 8.37 3.93 -7.16
CA THR A 146 7.77 2.60 -7.08
C THR A 146 6.38 2.61 -7.70
N VAL A 147 6.06 1.56 -8.46
CA VAL A 147 4.77 1.38 -9.12
C VAL A 147 4.10 0.10 -8.62
N MET A 148 2.80 0.18 -8.34
CA MET A 148 1.98 -0.95 -7.91
C MET A 148 0.74 -1.04 -8.78
N ALA A 149 0.52 -2.20 -9.38
CA ALA A 149 -0.71 -2.48 -10.14
C ALA A 149 -1.90 -2.75 -9.20
N GLY A 150 -3.09 -2.77 -9.77
CA GLY A 150 -4.35 -2.79 -9.02
C GLY A 150 -4.48 -3.91 -8.00
N GLN A 151 -5.24 -3.60 -6.94
CA GLN A 151 -5.56 -4.52 -5.84
C GLN A 151 -4.36 -5.00 -5.01
N CYS A 152 -3.23 -4.32 -5.07
CA CYS A 152 -2.13 -4.61 -4.15
C CYS A 152 -2.49 -4.22 -2.71
N GLY A 153 -1.92 -4.95 -1.75
CA GLY A 153 -2.07 -4.66 -0.33
C GLY A 153 -0.72 -4.63 0.38
N VAL A 154 -0.42 -3.56 1.09
CA VAL A 154 0.78 -3.42 1.91
C VAL A 154 0.36 -3.28 3.37
N ALA A 155 0.66 -4.29 4.18
CA ALA A 155 0.31 -4.28 5.60
C ALA A 155 1.19 -3.30 6.40
N GLY A 156 0.69 -2.89 7.56
CA GLY A 156 1.25 -1.82 8.38
C GLY A 156 2.73 -1.96 8.70
N SER A 157 3.40 -0.83 8.85
CA SER A 157 4.82 -0.69 9.25
C SER A 157 5.84 -1.29 8.28
N SER A 158 5.43 -1.66 7.06
CA SER A 158 6.34 -2.18 6.04
C SER A 158 7.06 -1.06 5.30
N LYS A 159 8.28 -1.33 4.85
CA LYS A 159 9.14 -0.41 4.14
C LYS A 159 9.41 -0.93 2.74
N ILE A 160 8.90 -0.27 1.73
CA ILE A 160 9.11 -0.61 0.32
C ILE A 160 10.23 0.27 -0.22
N GLY A 161 11.23 -0.35 -0.85
CA GLY A 161 12.33 0.36 -1.49
C GLY A 161 11.88 1.21 -2.68
N ARG A 162 12.81 1.94 -3.26
CA ARG A 162 12.60 2.75 -4.46
C ARG A 162 12.65 1.89 -5.73
N ASN A 163 12.02 2.39 -6.81
CA ASN A 163 12.02 1.76 -8.13
C ASN A 163 11.51 0.31 -8.14
N CYS A 164 10.65 -0.06 -7.20
CA CYS A 164 10.01 -1.37 -7.16
C CYS A 164 8.84 -1.44 -8.15
N MET A 165 8.51 -2.65 -8.62
CA MET A 165 7.39 -2.89 -9.53
C MET A 165 6.56 -4.07 -9.02
N PHE A 166 5.31 -3.83 -8.63
CA PHE A 166 4.40 -4.86 -8.14
C PHE A 166 3.29 -5.12 -9.16
N GLY A 167 3.14 -6.38 -9.53
CA GLY A 167 1.99 -6.86 -10.32
C GLY A 167 0.70 -6.80 -9.52
N GLY A 168 -0.44 -6.95 -10.21
CA GLY A 168 -1.74 -6.88 -9.54
C GLY A 168 -1.93 -7.93 -8.44
N GLN A 169 -2.68 -7.57 -7.39
CA GLN A 169 -3.02 -8.46 -6.27
C GLN A 169 -1.81 -8.95 -5.46
N VAL A 170 -0.70 -8.24 -5.48
CA VAL A 170 0.44 -8.55 -4.59
C VAL A 170 0.10 -8.19 -3.15
N GLY A 171 0.39 -9.11 -2.23
CA GLY A 171 0.23 -8.90 -0.79
C GLY A 171 1.58 -8.84 -0.07
N ILE A 172 1.83 -7.78 0.68
CA ILE A 172 3.04 -7.58 1.48
C ILE A 172 2.68 -7.70 2.97
N ALA A 173 3.34 -8.62 3.68
CA ALA A 173 3.15 -8.79 5.12
C ALA A 173 3.60 -7.55 5.90
N GLY A 174 3.09 -7.40 7.14
CA GLY A 174 3.44 -6.29 8.01
C GLY A 174 4.88 -6.36 8.52
N HIS A 175 5.45 -5.18 8.83
CA HIS A 175 6.76 -5.03 9.47
C HIS A 175 7.96 -5.58 8.68
N ILE A 176 7.84 -5.73 7.36
CA ILE A 176 8.92 -6.23 6.51
C ILE A 176 9.53 -5.13 5.64
N LYS A 177 10.71 -5.42 5.10
CA LYS A 177 11.44 -4.52 4.21
C LYS A 177 11.63 -5.17 2.84
N ILE A 178 11.31 -4.42 1.81
CA ILE A 178 11.53 -4.80 0.41
C ILE A 178 12.65 -3.93 -0.15
N ALA A 179 13.74 -4.56 -0.59
CA ALA A 179 14.89 -3.86 -1.14
C ALA A 179 14.57 -3.15 -2.47
N ASP A 180 15.37 -2.13 -2.79
CA ASP A 180 15.25 -1.31 -4.00
C ASP A 180 15.22 -2.16 -5.29
N GLY A 181 14.45 -1.72 -6.28
CA GLY A 181 14.39 -2.32 -7.60
C GLY A 181 13.71 -3.70 -7.65
N THR A 182 13.11 -4.16 -6.55
CA THR A 182 12.44 -5.47 -6.49
C THR A 182 11.22 -5.49 -7.42
N LYS A 183 11.10 -6.57 -8.21
CA LYS A 183 9.94 -6.83 -9.08
C LYS A 183 9.17 -8.02 -8.55
N ILE A 184 7.86 -7.84 -8.36
CA ILE A 184 6.99 -8.89 -7.81
C ILE A 184 5.88 -9.18 -8.81
N GLY A 185 5.78 -10.42 -9.25
CA GLY A 185 4.73 -10.88 -10.18
C GLY A 185 3.35 -10.88 -9.51
N ALA A 186 2.31 -10.85 -10.33
CA ALA A 186 0.93 -10.79 -9.86
C ALA A 186 0.57 -11.93 -8.89
N GLN A 187 -0.33 -11.64 -7.94
CA GLN A 187 -0.84 -12.58 -6.94
C GLN A 187 0.22 -13.20 -6.02
N ALA A 188 1.40 -12.60 -5.93
CA ALA A 188 2.42 -13.07 -5.00
C ALA A 188 2.17 -12.56 -3.57
N GLY A 189 2.29 -13.44 -2.60
CA GLY A 189 2.34 -13.10 -1.17
C GLY A 189 3.78 -13.07 -0.68
N ILE A 190 4.21 -11.96 -0.09
CA ILE A 190 5.57 -11.79 0.45
C ILE A 190 5.50 -11.80 1.98
N PRO A 191 5.92 -12.90 2.63
CA PRO A 191 5.78 -13.07 4.07
C PRO A 191 6.94 -12.54 4.91
N SER A 192 8.08 -12.18 4.27
CA SER A 192 9.31 -11.78 4.97
C SER A 192 10.16 -10.82 4.15
N ASP A 193 11.20 -10.28 4.76
CA ASP A 193 12.14 -9.34 4.14
C ASP A 193 12.71 -9.84 2.81
N VAL A 194 12.72 -8.96 1.82
CA VAL A 194 13.48 -9.13 0.57
C VAL A 194 14.74 -8.27 0.69
N LYS A 195 15.87 -8.89 1.04
CA LYS A 195 17.12 -8.20 1.38
C LYS A 195 17.97 -7.83 0.16
N THR A 196 17.82 -8.56 -0.94
CA THR A 196 18.63 -8.36 -2.15
C THR A 196 17.90 -7.43 -3.11
N GLY A 197 18.54 -6.33 -3.49
CA GLY A 197 18.00 -5.41 -4.47
C GLY A 197 17.88 -6.04 -5.88
N ASN A 198 16.99 -5.48 -6.70
CA ASN A 198 16.69 -5.96 -8.06
C ASN A 198 16.22 -7.42 -8.13
N SER A 199 15.74 -7.98 -7.03
CA SER A 199 15.15 -9.33 -7.01
C SER A 199 13.90 -9.40 -7.88
N VAL A 200 13.67 -10.57 -8.51
CA VAL A 200 12.45 -10.88 -9.25
C VAL A 200 11.75 -12.03 -8.56
N LEU A 201 10.54 -11.78 -8.05
CA LEU A 201 9.75 -12.75 -7.28
C LEU A 201 8.45 -13.07 -8.03
N LEU A 202 8.10 -14.34 -8.11
CA LEU A 202 6.85 -14.81 -8.71
C LEU A 202 6.04 -15.61 -7.67
N GLY A 203 4.73 -15.44 -7.68
CA GLY A 203 3.84 -16.09 -6.72
C GLY A 203 3.00 -17.22 -7.29
N THR A 204 2.09 -16.90 -8.20
CA THR A 204 1.03 -17.83 -8.61
C THR A 204 0.91 -17.82 -10.13
N PRO A 205 1.55 -18.75 -10.87
CA PRO A 205 1.27 -18.91 -12.30
C PRO A 205 -0.09 -19.58 -12.50
N GLY A 206 -0.84 -19.15 -13.50
CA GLY A 206 -1.96 -19.93 -14.03
C GLY A 206 -1.41 -21.18 -14.71
N ILE A 207 -1.89 -22.37 -14.32
CA ILE A 207 -1.52 -23.65 -14.93
C ILE A 207 -2.77 -24.39 -15.41
N ASP A 208 -2.62 -25.31 -16.36
CA ASP A 208 -3.72 -26.12 -16.85
C ASP A 208 -4.48 -26.80 -15.71
N HIS A 209 -5.80 -26.87 -15.82
CA HIS A 209 -6.68 -27.41 -14.77
C HIS A 209 -6.28 -28.82 -14.31
N ARG A 210 -5.94 -29.73 -15.23
CA ARG A 210 -5.56 -31.09 -14.88
C ARG A 210 -4.22 -31.14 -14.17
N ASP A 211 -3.29 -30.31 -14.60
CA ASP A 211 -1.96 -30.21 -13.98
C ASP A 211 -2.05 -29.54 -12.61
N PHE A 212 -2.93 -28.54 -12.43
CA PHE A 212 -3.21 -27.98 -11.11
C PHE A 212 -3.74 -29.04 -10.15
N LEU A 213 -4.74 -29.84 -10.54
CA LEU A 213 -5.29 -30.88 -9.69
C LEU A 213 -4.24 -31.93 -9.29
N ARG A 214 -3.40 -32.36 -10.23
CA ARG A 214 -2.30 -33.30 -9.93
C ARG A 214 -1.27 -32.69 -8.98
N SER A 215 -0.85 -31.47 -9.25
CA SER A 215 0.15 -30.77 -8.43
C SER A 215 -0.37 -30.47 -7.02
N SER A 216 -1.63 -30.09 -6.86
CA SER A 216 -2.23 -29.77 -5.55
C SER A 216 -2.28 -30.97 -4.60
N ILE A 217 -2.46 -32.18 -5.13
CA ILE A 217 -2.38 -33.42 -4.34
C ILE A 217 -0.95 -33.66 -3.86
N LEU A 218 0.02 -33.50 -4.75
CA LEU A 218 1.43 -33.67 -4.43
C LEU A 218 1.93 -32.61 -3.45
N PHE A 219 1.47 -31.36 -3.61
CA PHE A 219 1.88 -30.26 -2.73
C PHE A 219 1.61 -30.58 -1.25
N LYS A 220 0.44 -31.15 -0.92
CA LYS A 220 0.11 -31.57 0.44
C LYS A 220 1.02 -32.68 0.97
N ARG A 221 1.63 -33.47 0.09
CA ARG A 221 2.49 -34.61 0.43
C ARG A 221 3.98 -34.28 0.41
N LEU A 222 4.36 -33.04 0.04
CA LEU A 222 5.78 -32.64 -0.02
C LEU A 222 6.55 -32.92 1.29
N PRO A 223 6.02 -32.64 2.50
CA PRO A 223 6.74 -32.97 3.73
C PRO A 223 7.02 -34.48 3.89
N GLU A 224 6.04 -35.33 3.54
CA GLU A 224 6.20 -36.78 3.56
C GLU A 224 7.23 -37.25 2.52
N MET A 225 7.15 -36.70 1.31
CA MET A 225 8.09 -37.02 0.22
C MET A 225 9.53 -36.61 0.58
N ASN A 226 9.72 -35.43 1.18
CA ASN A 226 11.02 -34.99 1.66
C ASN A 226 11.60 -35.92 2.74
N THR A 227 10.77 -36.36 3.68
CA THR A 227 11.19 -37.33 4.71
C THR A 227 11.63 -38.64 4.10
N ARG A 228 10.89 -39.15 3.11
CA ARG A 228 11.22 -40.43 2.39
C ARG A 228 12.51 -40.27 1.59
N LEU A 229 12.71 -39.10 0.93
CA LEU A 229 13.92 -38.83 0.17
C LEU A 229 15.14 -38.85 1.08
N ASN A 230 15.11 -38.13 2.20
CA ASN A 230 16.19 -38.12 3.20
C ASN A 230 16.51 -39.51 3.75
N GLN A 231 15.48 -40.38 3.90
CA GLN A 231 15.70 -41.78 4.32
C GLN A 231 16.40 -42.63 3.26
N ILE A 232 16.09 -42.39 1.97
CA ILE A 232 16.73 -43.06 0.85
C ILE A 232 18.19 -42.62 0.75
N GLU A 233 18.45 -41.31 0.81
CA GLU A 233 19.81 -40.75 0.80
C GLU A 233 20.69 -41.36 1.90
N LYS A 234 20.21 -41.37 3.15
CA LYS A 234 20.91 -42.04 4.27
C LYS A 234 21.19 -43.53 4.09
N LYS A 235 20.35 -44.24 3.33
CA LYS A 235 20.59 -45.66 3.03
C LYS A 235 21.65 -45.83 1.95
N LEU A 236 21.73 -44.90 0.99
CA LEU A 236 22.74 -44.93 -0.09
C LEU A 236 24.13 -44.48 0.39
N GLU A 237 24.18 -43.57 1.40
CA GLU A 237 25.44 -43.11 2.00
C GLU A 237 26.09 -44.13 2.95
N LYS A 238 25.38 -45.20 3.38
CA LYS A 238 25.98 -46.27 4.10
C LYS A 238 26.58 -47.25 3.08
N PRO A 239 27.92 -47.26 2.85
CA PRO A 239 28.55 -48.28 2.05
C PRO A 239 28.30 -49.63 2.72
N GLY A 240 27.78 -50.57 1.97
CA GLY A 240 27.56 -51.95 2.49
C GLY A 240 28.89 -52.49 3.00
N ASN A 241 28.93 -52.80 4.29
CA ASN A 241 29.93 -53.78 4.76
C ASN A 241 29.63 -55.09 4.05
N THR A 242 30.27 -55.34 2.96
CA THR A 242 30.42 -56.70 2.43
C THR A 242 31.58 -57.33 3.18
N GLU A 243 31.24 -58.17 4.14
CA GLU A 243 32.13 -59.26 4.58
C GLU A 243 32.36 -60.26 3.44
#